data_f8b3bfacddca8c9543ef8e41fb0b4ae6
#
_entry.id   f8b3bfacddca8c9543ef8e41fb0b4ae6
#
_cell.length_a   1.000
_cell.length_b   1.000
_cell.length_c   1.000
_cell.angle_alpha   90.00
_cell.angle_beta   90.00
_cell.angle_gamma   90.00
#
_symmetry.space_group_name_H-M   'P 1'
#
loop_
_entity.id
_entity.type
_entity.pdbx_description
1 polymer ?
#
loop_
_entity_poly.entity_id
_entity_poly.type
_entity_poly.pdbx_seq_one_letter_code
_entity_poly.pdbx_strand_id
1 'polypeptide(L)'
;MTQAQPVALWQQLQAVALALVLIRKGTSGTAAIDAVAPALRPGVQALLFHVLRQLGRAQALRDQLVSRTPAPLADALLCSALALAWDEDAAPYDPHTLVNQTVEAAKKNRNTQGQANFLNACLRRFLRERDALVLACDGDVAKWNHPLWWIELLQRDYPEQWQDILETNNQAAPMAVRVNVRRTSREALLAQWEKVGLTATPVGDYGLV
;
A
#
# COMPACT_ATOMS: atom_id res chain seq x y z
N MET A 1 10.98 1.31 -30.96
CA MET A 1 10.72 1.11 -29.52
C MET A 1 9.20 1.17 -29.33
N THR A 2 8.55 0.04 -29.18
CA THR A 2 7.09 -0.03 -28.96
C THR A 2 6.81 0.53 -27.57
N GLN A 3 6.14 1.68 -27.48
CA GLN A 3 5.66 2.20 -26.21
C GLN A 3 4.69 1.16 -25.63
N ALA A 4 5.07 0.56 -24.50
CA ALA A 4 4.18 -0.32 -23.77
C ALA A 4 2.93 0.50 -23.40
N GLN A 5 1.75 0.05 -23.81
CA GLN A 5 0.51 0.72 -23.44
C GLN A 5 0.42 0.76 -21.90
N PRO A 6 0.06 1.90 -21.32
CA PRO A 6 -0.07 2.01 -19.87
C PRO A 6 -1.09 1.00 -19.36
N VAL A 7 -0.66 0.21 -18.39
CA VAL A 7 -1.51 -0.80 -17.76
C VAL A 7 -2.67 -0.11 -17.03
N ALA A 8 -3.89 -0.53 -17.29
CA ALA A 8 -5.08 0.07 -16.68
C ALA A 8 -5.07 -0.14 -15.15
N LEU A 9 -5.48 0.88 -14.38
CA LEU A 9 -5.46 0.85 -12.91
C LEU A 9 -6.33 -0.29 -12.35
N TRP A 10 -7.49 -0.60 -12.96
CA TRP A 10 -8.34 -1.70 -12.51
C TRP A 10 -7.62 -3.07 -12.53
N GLN A 11 -6.70 -3.30 -13.50
CA GLN A 11 -5.90 -4.53 -13.55
C GLN A 11 -4.91 -4.60 -12.39
N GLN A 12 -4.27 -3.46 -12.09
CA GLN A 12 -3.35 -3.36 -10.95
C GLN A 12 -4.11 -3.57 -9.63
N LEU A 13 -5.29 -2.96 -9.45
CA LEU A 13 -6.11 -3.13 -8.24
C LEU A 13 -6.57 -4.58 -8.05
N GLN A 14 -6.93 -5.29 -9.12
CA GLN A 14 -7.23 -6.73 -9.04
C GLN A 14 -6.01 -7.53 -8.56
N ALA A 15 -4.84 -7.27 -9.13
CA ALA A 15 -3.62 -7.96 -8.75
C ALA A 15 -3.19 -7.64 -7.31
N VAL A 16 -3.34 -6.37 -6.87
CA VAL A 16 -3.12 -5.95 -5.46
C VAL A 16 -4.05 -6.71 -4.52
N ALA A 17 -5.35 -6.78 -4.83
CA ALA A 17 -6.32 -7.49 -4.01
C ALA A 17 -6.00 -9.00 -3.91
N LEU A 18 -5.61 -9.64 -5.01
CA LEU A 18 -5.16 -11.04 -5.02
C LEU A 18 -3.90 -11.24 -4.16
N ALA A 19 -2.90 -10.38 -4.32
CA ALA A 19 -1.68 -10.41 -3.51
C ALA A 19 -1.98 -10.21 -2.02
N LEU A 20 -2.88 -9.27 -1.68
CA LEU A 20 -3.31 -9.05 -0.30
C LEU A 20 -4.02 -10.27 0.30
N VAL A 21 -4.85 -10.98 -0.48
CA VAL A 21 -5.46 -12.26 -0.04
C VAL A 21 -4.39 -13.31 0.24
N LEU A 22 -3.35 -13.43 -0.60
CA LEU A 22 -2.24 -14.36 -0.39
C LEU A 22 -1.45 -14.01 0.89
N ILE A 23 -1.14 -12.74 1.09
CA ILE A 23 -0.42 -12.26 2.28
C ILE A 23 -1.22 -12.55 3.55
N ARG A 24 -2.53 -12.30 3.55
CA ARG A 24 -3.41 -12.63 4.68
C ARG A 24 -3.50 -14.13 4.99
N LYS A 25 -3.12 -14.98 4.02
CA LYS A 25 -3.00 -16.44 4.18
C LYS A 25 -1.58 -16.88 4.58
N GLY A 26 -0.66 -15.96 4.83
CA GLY A 26 0.71 -16.23 5.27
C GLY A 26 1.77 -16.28 4.16
N THR A 27 1.41 -15.98 2.91
CA THR A 27 2.41 -15.81 1.84
C THR A 27 3.23 -14.54 2.08
N SER A 28 4.55 -14.58 1.89
CA SER A 28 5.38 -13.38 2.00
C SER A 28 5.01 -12.34 0.91
N GLY A 29 5.21 -11.06 1.21
CA GLY A 29 4.96 -9.99 0.23
C GLY A 29 5.76 -10.15 -1.06
N THR A 30 7.02 -10.59 -0.96
CA THR A 30 7.88 -10.88 -2.11
C THR A 30 7.28 -11.99 -2.98
N ALA A 31 6.91 -13.12 -2.39
CA ALA A 31 6.32 -14.23 -3.12
C ALA A 31 4.96 -13.86 -3.74
N ALA A 32 4.16 -13.04 -3.06
CA ALA A 32 2.89 -12.55 -3.60
C ALA A 32 3.10 -11.64 -4.83
N ILE A 33 4.15 -10.80 -4.84
CA ILE A 33 4.53 -9.93 -5.96
C ILE A 33 5.11 -10.78 -7.11
N ASP A 34 5.92 -11.78 -6.82
CA ASP A 34 6.52 -12.65 -7.85
C ASP A 34 5.46 -13.44 -8.63
N ALA A 35 4.32 -13.72 -8.01
CA ALA A 35 3.17 -14.35 -8.67
C ALA A 35 2.42 -13.41 -9.64
N VAL A 36 2.68 -12.10 -9.60
CA VAL A 36 2.06 -11.11 -10.49
C VAL A 36 2.72 -11.15 -11.87
N ALA A 37 1.92 -11.01 -12.93
CA ALA A 37 2.42 -10.91 -14.30
C ALA A 37 3.50 -9.81 -14.42
N PRO A 38 4.63 -10.06 -15.09
CA PRO A 38 5.78 -9.15 -15.13
C PRO A 38 5.44 -7.71 -15.52
N ALA A 39 4.54 -7.53 -16.49
CA ALA A 39 4.11 -6.20 -16.95
C ALA A 39 3.36 -5.39 -15.88
N LEU A 40 2.72 -6.04 -14.92
CA LEU A 40 1.97 -5.42 -13.83
C LEU A 40 2.81 -5.16 -12.58
N ARG A 41 3.91 -5.92 -12.40
CA ARG A 41 4.69 -5.95 -11.16
C ARG A 41 5.08 -4.59 -10.61
N PRO A 42 5.68 -3.66 -11.39
CA PRO A 42 6.13 -2.38 -10.84
C PRO A 42 4.99 -1.57 -10.20
N GLY A 43 3.87 -1.44 -10.91
CA GLY A 43 2.70 -0.73 -10.39
C GLY A 43 2.03 -1.45 -9.22
N VAL A 44 1.88 -2.77 -9.31
CA VAL A 44 1.31 -3.59 -8.22
C VAL A 44 2.18 -3.53 -6.97
N GLN A 45 3.50 -3.58 -7.11
CA GLN A 45 4.42 -3.47 -5.98
C GLN A 45 4.27 -2.12 -5.27
N ALA A 46 4.26 -1.02 -6.02
CA ALA A 46 4.09 0.32 -5.47
C ALA A 46 2.75 0.45 -4.72
N LEU A 47 1.65 0.02 -5.35
CA LEU A 47 0.32 0.06 -4.75
C LEU A 47 0.18 -0.87 -3.54
N LEU A 48 0.68 -2.10 -3.64
CA LEU A 48 0.60 -3.08 -2.55
C LEU A 48 1.35 -2.59 -1.30
N PHE A 49 2.54 -2.05 -1.45
CA PHE A 49 3.29 -1.51 -0.31
C PHE A 49 2.61 -0.28 0.28
N HIS A 50 1.99 0.57 -0.53
CA HIS A 50 1.15 1.66 0.00
C HIS A 50 -0.03 1.10 0.79
N VAL A 51 -0.77 0.13 0.23
CA VAL A 51 -1.90 -0.53 0.90
C VAL A 51 -1.48 -1.17 2.22
N LEU A 52 -0.35 -1.89 2.27
CA LEU A 52 0.14 -2.52 3.49
C LEU A 52 0.47 -1.51 4.57
N ARG A 53 1.04 -0.34 4.20
CA ARG A 53 1.32 0.75 5.14
C ARG A 53 0.08 1.49 5.65
N GLN A 54 -1.10 1.20 5.13
CA GLN A 54 -2.38 1.79 5.57
C GLN A 54 -3.42 0.70 5.89
N LEU A 55 -3.02 -0.57 5.98
CA LEU A 55 -3.95 -1.70 6.04
C LEU A 55 -4.78 -1.71 7.31
N GLY A 56 -4.20 -1.41 8.47
CA GLY A 56 -4.90 -1.35 9.74
C GLY A 56 -6.00 -0.28 9.73
N ARG A 57 -5.69 0.89 9.20
CA ARG A 57 -6.62 2.00 9.00
C ARG A 57 -7.75 1.64 8.04
N ALA A 58 -7.40 1.04 6.89
CA ALA A 58 -8.37 0.59 5.91
C ALA A 58 -9.33 -0.47 6.46
N GLN A 59 -8.84 -1.38 7.31
CA GLN A 59 -9.66 -2.38 7.98
C GLN A 59 -10.62 -1.74 8.99
N ALA A 60 -10.16 -0.77 9.78
CA ALA A 60 -11.01 -0.02 10.70
C ALA A 60 -12.12 0.75 9.95
N LEU A 61 -11.79 1.43 8.84
CA LEU A 61 -12.79 2.07 7.98
C LEU A 61 -13.79 1.06 7.40
N ARG A 62 -13.31 -0.08 6.92
CA ARG A 62 -14.19 -1.14 6.43
C ARG A 62 -15.19 -1.56 7.52
N ASP A 63 -14.76 -1.71 8.78
CA ASP A 63 -15.63 -2.10 9.89
C ASP A 63 -16.67 -1.04 10.23
N GLN A 64 -16.40 0.25 9.99
CA GLN A 64 -17.39 1.33 10.09
C GLN A 64 -18.38 1.35 8.91
N LEU A 65 -17.97 0.85 7.75
CA LEU A 65 -18.77 0.88 6.53
C LEU A 65 -19.69 -0.32 6.38
N VAL A 66 -19.33 -1.47 6.96
CA VAL A 66 -20.04 -2.74 6.74
C VAL A 66 -20.33 -3.46 8.06
N SER A 67 -21.52 -4.05 8.18
CA SER A 67 -21.92 -4.84 9.34
C SER A 67 -21.32 -6.25 9.36
N ARG A 68 -20.84 -6.73 8.21
CA ARG A 68 -20.23 -8.06 8.04
C ARG A 68 -19.11 -7.99 7.01
N THR A 69 -17.97 -8.57 7.35
CA THR A 69 -16.81 -8.65 6.44
C THR A 69 -17.20 -9.34 5.13
N PRO A 70 -16.93 -8.70 3.98
CA PRO A 70 -17.20 -9.29 2.66
C PRO A 70 -16.39 -10.55 2.37
N ALA A 71 -16.69 -11.22 1.25
CA ALA A 71 -15.86 -12.33 0.77
C ALA A 71 -14.39 -11.87 0.59
N PRO A 72 -13.39 -12.76 0.83
CA PRO A 72 -11.98 -12.34 0.99
C PRO A 72 -11.43 -11.47 -0.13
N LEU A 73 -11.78 -11.73 -1.39
CA LEU A 73 -11.29 -10.93 -2.51
C LEU A 73 -11.99 -9.56 -2.61
N ALA A 74 -13.29 -9.49 -2.33
CA ALA A 74 -14.00 -8.22 -2.30
C ALA A 74 -13.59 -7.37 -1.11
N ASP A 75 -13.34 -7.97 0.05
CA ASP A 75 -12.77 -7.31 1.22
C ASP A 75 -11.38 -6.75 0.93
N ALA A 76 -10.51 -7.55 0.30
CA ALA A 76 -9.19 -7.11 -0.10
C ALA A 76 -9.24 -5.93 -1.09
N LEU A 77 -10.18 -5.98 -2.06
CA LEU A 77 -10.37 -4.89 -3.02
C LEU A 77 -10.89 -3.61 -2.33
N LEU A 78 -11.86 -3.74 -1.41
CA LEU A 78 -12.38 -2.63 -0.62
C LEU A 78 -11.28 -2.01 0.25
N CYS A 79 -10.57 -2.83 1.04
CA CYS A 79 -9.46 -2.35 1.89
C CYS A 79 -8.35 -1.70 1.05
N SER A 80 -8.03 -2.22 -0.13
CA SER A 80 -7.04 -1.61 -1.02
C SER A 80 -7.47 -0.20 -1.46
N ALA A 81 -8.73 -0.03 -1.86
CA ALA A 81 -9.24 1.29 -2.24
C ALA A 81 -9.31 2.26 -1.05
N LEU A 82 -9.75 1.80 0.12
CA LEU A 82 -9.78 2.61 1.34
C LEU A 82 -8.37 3.03 1.80
N ALA A 83 -7.39 2.14 1.70
CA ALA A 83 -5.99 2.45 2.00
C ALA A 83 -5.42 3.51 1.07
N LEU A 84 -5.72 3.45 -0.23
CA LEU A 84 -5.28 4.42 -1.24
C LEU A 84 -6.01 5.77 -1.12
N ALA A 85 -7.16 5.82 -0.45
CA ALA A 85 -7.94 7.02 -0.22
C ALA A 85 -7.86 7.53 1.23
N TRP A 86 -7.08 6.89 2.09
CA TRP A 86 -7.02 7.25 3.52
C TRP A 86 -6.57 8.70 3.74
N ASP A 87 -5.49 9.08 3.12
CA ASP A 87 -4.92 10.42 3.20
C ASP A 87 -5.24 11.17 1.90
N GLU A 88 -6.00 12.26 2.02
CA GLU A 88 -6.46 13.02 0.86
C GLU A 88 -5.31 13.74 0.15
N ASP A 89 -4.38 14.28 0.94
CA ASP A 89 -3.24 15.05 0.43
C ASP A 89 -2.17 14.13 -0.20
N ALA A 90 -2.06 12.89 0.30
CA ALA A 90 -1.11 11.89 -0.19
C ALA A 90 -1.76 10.82 -1.10
N ALA A 91 -3.03 10.96 -1.45
CA ALA A 91 -3.74 10.01 -2.30
C ALA A 91 -3.11 9.96 -3.71
N PRO A 92 -2.69 8.76 -4.19
CA PRO A 92 -2.03 8.64 -5.49
C PRO A 92 -2.97 8.84 -6.68
N TYR A 93 -4.29 8.86 -6.45
CA TYR A 93 -5.33 8.97 -7.47
C TYR A 93 -6.46 9.88 -7.01
N ASP A 94 -7.07 10.55 -7.99
CA ASP A 94 -8.34 11.25 -7.78
C ASP A 94 -9.41 10.29 -7.21
N PRO A 95 -10.20 10.71 -6.22
CA PRO A 95 -11.19 9.87 -5.54
C PRO A 95 -12.21 9.23 -6.49
N HIS A 96 -12.71 9.97 -7.48
CA HIS A 96 -13.68 9.44 -8.44
C HIS A 96 -13.05 8.40 -9.38
N THR A 97 -11.81 8.65 -9.80
CA THR A 97 -11.03 7.69 -10.59
C THR A 97 -10.81 6.42 -9.81
N LEU A 98 -10.40 6.51 -8.55
CA LEU A 98 -10.17 5.34 -7.70
C LEU A 98 -11.45 4.51 -7.51
N VAL A 99 -12.60 5.15 -7.23
CA VAL A 99 -13.88 4.47 -7.11
C VAL A 99 -14.25 3.76 -8.42
N ASN A 100 -14.18 4.45 -9.55
CA ASN A 100 -14.55 3.89 -10.85
C ASN A 100 -13.66 2.70 -11.22
N GLN A 101 -12.34 2.80 -11.01
CA GLN A 101 -11.39 1.74 -11.32
C GLN A 101 -11.53 0.53 -10.37
N THR A 102 -11.87 0.77 -9.10
CA THR A 102 -12.16 -0.30 -8.14
C THR A 102 -13.43 -1.06 -8.51
N VAL A 103 -14.48 -0.35 -8.91
CA VAL A 103 -15.75 -0.96 -9.38
C VAL A 103 -15.52 -1.74 -10.67
N GLU A 104 -14.73 -1.20 -11.61
CA GLU A 104 -14.36 -1.89 -12.84
C GLU A 104 -13.56 -3.17 -12.54
N ALA A 105 -12.59 -3.09 -11.62
CA ALA A 105 -11.85 -4.25 -11.12
C ALA A 105 -12.80 -5.34 -10.60
N ALA A 106 -13.80 -4.95 -9.80
CA ALA A 106 -14.78 -5.89 -9.28
C ALA A 106 -15.63 -6.54 -10.40
N LYS A 107 -16.12 -5.76 -11.36
CA LYS A 107 -16.94 -6.24 -12.49
C LYS A 107 -16.22 -7.24 -13.39
N LYS A 108 -14.91 -7.02 -13.60
CA LYS A 108 -14.07 -7.87 -14.47
C LYS A 108 -13.63 -9.19 -13.81
N ASN A 109 -13.95 -9.43 -12.56
CA ASN A 109 -13.58 -10.66 -11.85
C ASN A 109 -14.84 -11.44 -11.42
N ARG A 110 -14.92 -12.72 -11.81
CA ARG A 110 -16.09 -13.60 -11.53
C ARG A 110 -16.41 -13.72 -10.04
N ASN A 111 -15.37 -13.66 -9.19
CA ASN A 111 -15.53 -13.82 -7.74
C ASN A 111 -15.99 -12.53 -7.03
N THR A 112 -15.98 -11.38 -7.72
CA THR A 112 -16.36 -10.09 -7.14
C THR A 112 -17.43 -9.34 -7.92
N GLN A 113 -17.76 -9.77 -9.14
CA GLN A 113 -18.72 -9.07 -10.02
C GLN A 113 -20.07 -8.83 -9.36
N GLY A 114 -20.60 -9.80 -8.61
CA GLY A 114 -21.86 -9.66 -7.87
C GLY A 114 -21.79 -8.65 -6.70
N GLN A 115 -20.59 -8.23 -6.30
CA GLN A 115 -20.38 -7.29 -5.21
C GLN A 115 -19.96 -5.88 -5.70
N ALA A 116 -19.91 -5.65 -7.01
CA ALA A 116 -19.46 -4.37 -7.57
C ALA A 116 -20.31 -3.18 -7.10
N ASN A 117 -21.64 -3.33 -7.04
CA ASN A 117 -22.55 -2.29 -6.55
C ASN A 117 -22.36 -2.03 -5.04
N PHE A 118 -22.11 -3.07 -4.26
CA PHE A 118 -21.80 -2.97 -2.84
C PHE A 118 -20.50 -2.19 -2.63
N LEU A 119 -19.42 -2.52 -3.33
CA LEU A 119 -18.16 -1.80 -3.27
C LEU A 119 -18.31 -0.33 -3.65
N ASN A 120 -19.07 -0.04 -4.72
CA ASN A 120 -19.38 1.33 -5.10
C ASN A 120 -20.12 2.10 -4.00
N ALA A 121 -21.11 1.47 -3.36
CA ALA A 121 -21.87 2.09 -2.28
C ALA A 121 -20.97 2.41 -1.07
N CYS A 122 -20.12 1.47 -0.63
CA CYS A 122 -19.17 1.66 0.46
C CYS A 122 -18.19 2.81 0.17
N LEU A 123 -17.56 2.81 -1.00
CA LEU A 123 -16.58 3.83 -1.36
C LEU A 123 -17.21 5.21 -1.51
N ARG A 124 -18.41 5.31 -2.12
CA ARG A 124 -19.15 6.58 -2.19
C ARG A 124 -19.60 7.08 -0.82
N ARG A 125 -20.00 6.18 0.08
CA ARG A 125 -20.30 6.55 1.47
C ARG A 125 -19.05 7.08 2.17
N PHE A 126 -17.92 6.40 2.03
CA PHE A 126 -16.65 6.88 2.57
C PHE A 126 -16.32 8.29 2.09
N LEU A 127 -16.42 8.58 0.79
CA LEU A 127 -16.13 9.91 0.25
C LEU A 127 -17.06 11.00 0.77
N ARG A 128 -18.33 10.68 1.07
CA ARG A 128 -19.28 11.66 1.61
C ARG A 128 -19.14 11.89 3.11
N GLU A 129 -18.76 10.88 3.86
CA GLU A 129 -18.77 10.85 5.32
C GLU A 129 -17.35 10.69 5.88
N ARG A 130 -16.33 11.02 5.08
CA ARG A 130 -14.92 10.74 5.35
C ARG A 130 -14.48 11.16 6.74
N ASP A 131 -14.66 12.45 7.09
CA ASP A 131 -14.15 13.01 8.35
C ASP A 131 -14.76 12.31 9.56
N ALA A 132 -16.07 12.06 9.51
CA ALA A 132 -16.77 11.35 10.57
C ALA A 132 -16.32 9.88 10.69
N LEU A 133 -16.11 9.20 9.56
CA LEU A 133 -15.66 7.81 9.53
C LEU A 133 -14.20 7.67 9.99
N VAL A 134 -13.33 8.58 9.58
CA VAL A 134 -11.92 8.60 10.02
C VAL A 134 -11.84 8.88 11.52
N LEU A 135 -12.62 9.85 12.01
CA LEU A 135 -12.68 10.17 13.44
C LEU A 135 -13.21 8.98 14.28
N ALA A 136 -14.13 8.20 13.74
CA ALA A 136 -14.65 7.00 14.40
C ALA A 136 -13.65 5.82 14.43
N CYS A 137 -12.54 5.92 13.72
CA CYS A 137 -11.45 4.92 13.74
C CYS A 137 -10.43 5.27 14.83
N ASP A 138 -10.82 5.25 16.10
CA ASP A 138 -10.04 5.69 17.26
C ASP A 138 -9.23 4.58 17.96
N GLY A 139 -9.39 3.33 17.55
CA GLY A 139 -8.67 2.19 18.12
C GLY A 139 -7.17 2.19 17.78
N ASP A 140 -6.36 1.58 18.67
CA ASP A 140 -4.88 1.53 18.52
C ASP A 140 -4.42 0.96 17.17
N VAL A 141 -5.10 -0.07 16.66
CA VAL A 141 -4.78 -0.66 15.35
C VAL A 141 -4.97 0.35 14.22
N ALA A 142 -6.01 1.18 14.28
CA ALA A 142 -6.25 2.23 13.30
C ALA A 142 -5.27 3.39 13.46
N LYS A 143 -5.04 3.83 14.71
CA LYS A 143 -4.14 4.93 15.04
C LYS A 143 -2.71 4.64 14.61
N TRP A 144 -2.18 3.48 15.01
CA TRP A 144 -0.78 3.11 14.79
C TRP A 144 -0.56 2.28 13.52
N ASN A 145 -1.63 1.77 12.91
CA ASN A 145 -1.62 0.95 11.69
C ASN A 145 -0.79 -0.35 11.81
N HIS A 146 -0.75 -0.92 13.02
CA HIS A 146 -0.06 -2.17 13.34
C HIS A 146 -0.97 -3.11 14.13
N PRO A 147 -0.75 -4.43 14.08
CA PRO A 147 -1.49 -5.38 14.89
C PRO A 147 -1.28 -5.13 16.38
N LEU A 148 -2.33 -5.33 17.19
CA LEU A 148 -2.30 -5.04 18.64
C LEU A 148 -1.12 -5.73 19.35
N TRP A 149 -0.88 -7.03 19.03
CA TRP A 149 0.23 -7.79 19.63
C TRP A 149 1.61 -7.14 19.38
N TRP A 150 1.80 -6.47 18.24
CA TRP A 150 3.05 -5.77 17.92
C TRP A 150 3.15 -4.46 18.68
N ILE A 151 2.05 -3.73 18.79
CA ILE A 151 1.97 -2.50 19.58
C ILE A 151 2.31 -2.80 21.05
N GLU A 152 1.67 -3.81 21.65
CA GLU A 152 1.91 -4.25 23.04
C GLU A 152 3.35 -4.70 23.26
N LEU A 153 3.94 -5.42 22.30
CA LEU A 153 5.33 -5.85 22.36
C LEU A 153 6.28 -4.65 22.41
N LEU A 154 6.08 -3.66 21.53
CA LEU A 154 6.91 -2.46 21.50
C LEU A 154 6.72 -1.58 22.73
N GLN A 155 5.50 -1.44 23.23
CA GLN A 155 5.24 -0.71 24.48
C GLN A 155 6.00 -1.32 25.67
N ARG A 156 6.08 -2.65 25.72
CA ARG A 156 6.82 -3.37 26.77
C ARG A 156 8.33 -3.22 26.63
N ASP A 157 8.86 -3.41 25.40
CA ASP A 157 10.29 -3.53 25.16
C ASP A 157 10.95 -2.15 24.91
N TYR A 158 10.18 -1.15 24.43
CA TYR A 158 10.64 0.22 24.11
C TYR A 158 9.64 1.28 24.61
N PRO A 159 9.41 1.39 25.94
CA PRO A 159 8.32 2.19 26.50
C PRO A 159 8.35 3.68 26.14
N GLU A 160 9.53 4.24 25.88
CA GLU A 160 9.68 5.64 25.52
C GLU A 160 9.76 5.90 24.00
N GLN A 161 9.96 4.85 23.18
CA GLN A 161 10.26 4.99 21.74
C GLN A 161 9.24 4.26 20.85
N TRP A 162 8.32 3.49 21.42
CA TRP A 162 7.41 2.63 20.66
C TRP A 162 6.57 3.40 19.62
N GLN A 163 6.18 4.64 19.91
CA GLN A 163 5.42 5.50 19.00
C GLN A 163 6.24 5.86 17.77
N ASP A 164 7.46 6.37 17.99
CA ASP A 164 8.36 6.75 16.91
C ASP A 164 8.73 5.56 16.02
N ILE A 165 8.88 4.37 16.62
CA ILE A 165 9.13 3.12 15.87
C ILE A 165 7.95 2.80 14.96
N LEU A 166 6.72 2.85 15.47
CA LEU A 166 5.51 2.56 14.69
C LEU A 166 5.28 3.61 13.59
N GLU A 167 5.49 4.89 13.88
CA GLU A 167 5.39 5.98 12.90
C GLU A 167 6.42 5.82 11.78
N THR A 168 7.68 5.52 12.14
CA THR A 168 8.74 5.26 11.17
C THR A 168 8.43 4.06 10.28
N ASN A 169 7.88 2.99 10.85
CA ASN A 169 7.48 1.79 10.09
C ASN A 169 6.37 2.06 9.08
N ASN A 170 5.53 3.08 9.30
CA ASN A 170 4.48 3.47 8.36
C ASN A 170 4.98 4.34 7.21
N GLN A 171 6.22 4.82 7.27
CA GLN A 171 6.83 5.61 6.21
C GLN A 171 7.40 4.73 5.10
N ALA A 172 7.51 5.28 3.90
CA ALA A 172 8.26 4.63 2.82
C ALA A 172 9.75 4.64 3.16
N ALA A 173 10.37 3.47 3.23
CA ALA A 173 11.80 3.40 3.43
C ALA A 173 12.54 4.12 2.30
N PRO A 174 13.59 4.91 2.60
CA PRO A 174 14.43 5.49 1.57
C PRO A 174 15.14 4.39 0.78
N MET A 175 15.43 4.65 -0.49
CA MET A 175 16.22 3.73 -1.30
C MET A 175 17.68 3.81 -0.84
N ALA A 176 18.14 2.77 -0.16
CA ALA A 176 19.53 2.64 0.25
C ALA A 176 20.26 1.61 -0.62
N VAL A 177 21.44 1.95 -1.11
CA VAL A 177 22.28 1.06 -1.90
C VAL A 177 23.70 0.98 -1.32
N ARG A 178 24.33 -0.19 -1.47
CA ARG A 178 25.75 -0.38 -1.17
C ARG A 178 26.54 -0.43 -2.47
N VAL A 179 27.53 0.42 -2.59
CA VAL A 179 28.41 0.47 -3.75
C VAL A 179 29.21 -0.84 -3.86
N ASN A 180 29.22 -1.45 -5.04
CA ASN A 180 30.10 -2.57 -5.32
C ASN A 180 31.51 -2.03 -5.64
N VAL A 181 32.37 -1.92 -4.61
CA VAL A 181 33.73 -1.37 -4.72
C VAL A 181 34.67 -2.15 -5.64
N ARG A 182 34.29 -3.38 -6.05
CA ARG A 182 35.03 -4.14 -7.07
C ARG A 182 34.75 -3.64 -8.49
N ARG A 183 33.71 -2.84 -8.67
CA ARG A 183 33.28 -2.35 -10.01
C ARG A 183 33.38 -0.84 -10.17
N THR A 184 33.16 -0.09 -9.11
CA THR A 184 33.14 1.39 -9.14
C THR A 184 33.43 1.95 -7.77
N SER A 185 33.83 3.23 -7.69
CA SER A 185 33.88 3.96 -6.44
C SER A 185 32.56 4.64 -6.13
N ARG A 186 32.37 5.04 -4.89
CA ARG A 186 31.19 5.80 -4.44
C ARG A 186 31.08 7.14 -5.19
N GLU A 187 32.19 7.82 -5.35
CA GLU A 187 32.30 9.12 -6.03
C GLU A 187 31.94 9.00 -7.52
N ALA A 188 32.44 7.94 -8.16
CA ALA A 188 32.13 7.68 -9.58
C ALA A 188 30.63 7.34 -9.77
N LEU A 189 30.01 6.60 -8.83
CA LEU A 189 28.59 6.28 -8.87
C LEU A 189 27.73 7.52 -8.65
N LEU A 190 28.10 8.38 -7.70
CA LEU A 190 27.41 9.67 -7.46
C LEU A 190 27.45 10.55 -8.71
N ALA A 191 28.62 10.71 -9.32
CA ALA A 191 28.76 11.49 -10.55
C ALA A 191 27.97 10.91 -11.74
N GLN A 192 27.79 9.58 -11.77
CA GLN A 192 26.94 8.92 -12.78
C GLN A 192 25.46 9.20 -12.51
N TRP A 193 25.01 9.15 -11.26
CA TRP A 193 23.63 9.41 -10.89
C TRP A 193 23.23 10.87 -11.09
N GLU A 194 24.11 11.80 -10.75
CA GLU A 194 23.89 13.23 -10.98
C GLU A 194 23.63 13.55 -12.47
N LYS A 195 24.32 12.89 -13.39
CA LYS A 195 24.10 13.06 -14.85
C LYS A 195 22.70 12.62 -15.30
N VAL A 196 22.03 11.75 -14.56
CA VAL A 196 20.67 11.29 -14.85
C VAL A 196 19.63 11.91 -13.91
N GLY A 197 20.01 12.96 -13.15
CA GLY A 197 19.11 13.69 -12.26
C GLY A 197 18.76 12.98 -10.95
N LEU A 198 19.52 11.95 -10.56
CA LEU A 198 19.37 11.30 -9.26
C LEU A 198 20.33 11.93 -8.25
N THR A 199 19.78 12.34 -7.11
CA THR A 199 20.57 12.81 -5.96
C THR A 199 20.66 11.71 -4.91
N ALA A 200 21.81 11.60 -4.23
CA ALA A 200 22.00 10.66 -3.14
C ALA A 200 22.99 11.22 -2.12
N THR A 201 22.81 10.83 -0.87
CA THR A 201 23.67 11.22 0.24
C THR A 201 24.55 10.03 0.67
N PRO A 202 25.86 10.21 0.85
CA PRO A 202 26.76 9.19 1.38
C PRO A 202 26.36 8.76 2.79
N VAL A 203 26.33 7.44 3.04
CA VAL A 203 26.08 6.84 4.35
C VAL A 203 27.13 5.77 4.63
N GLY A 204 27.83 5.90 5.75
CA GLY A 204 28.98 5.04 6.07
C GLY A 204 30.04 5.06 4.96
N ASP A 205 30.83 3.99 4.88
CA ASP A 205 31.96 3.92 3.93
C ASP A 205 31.52 3.59 2.49
N TYR A 206 30.44 2.83 2.34
CA TYR A 206 30.04 2.24 1.05
C TYR A 206 28.58 2.49 0.70
N GLY A 207 27.82 3.19 1.52
CA GLY A 207 26.39 3.40 1.33
C GLY A 207 26.06 4.70 0.60
N LEU A 208 24.92 4.68 -0.10
CA LEU A 208 24.20 5.85 -0.65
C LEU A 208 22.73 5.74 -0.33
N VAL A 209 22.10 6.86 0.07
CA VAL A 209 20.66 7.00 0.31
C VAL A 209 20.13 8.19 -0.44
#